data_c22a25c2151937b27c63446cf16d7c20
#
_entry.id   c22a25c2151937b27c63446cf16d7c20
#
_cell.length_a   1.000
_cell.length_b   1.000
_cell.length_c   1.000
_cell.angle_alpha   90.00
_cell.angle_beta   90.00
_cell.angle_gamma   90.00
#
_symmetry.space_group_name_H-M   'P 1'
#
loop_
_entity.id
_entity.type
_entity.pdbx_description
1 polymer ?
#
loop_
_entity_poly.entity_id
_entity_poly.type
_entity_poly.pdbx_seq_one_letter_code
_entity_poly.pdbx_strand_id
1 'polypeptide(L)'
;MTKENQKKYNEKLKRLQDALALRTPDRVPIDLTGGTFMIQRTGHTLAESNFDETLEIAKEAAKKFMLDYEPDVMSGLGLTFAGEGRGHEMQGPKCYLIAGMSNSPIGDDSMPQFIEFPTLLDDEFEEFRTDYTGWGLKKFLPRTSSVLEPFKDLNLTFSHRGITGIVDAFSTPAMRETIKKLWEIDDFYKEYRPKYAKAQKELADLGFPEMTGGRAAVPFDKYSDDYRGMVLSFVDVFEDEDFVLEYCNKFHKEQLARLEKLNQDGKNTGKQVWMALHKGSDDMMGNNLYRKFYWNHLSEIISTVFKRGMITNMFCEGEYNNKLEILSEVERCSAYFTFDKIDIKKAKETVGKVCCIGGGFPSPLMIYATPDKVEEELKRFLDVAMKDGGYIFRLSAGINGAKEENVDRMFKVLHDYGKY
;
A
#
# COMPACT_ATOMS: atom_id res chain seq x y z
N MET A 1 6.38 -17.32 -20.24
CA MET A 1 5.26 -16.64 -20.96
C MET A 1 5.19 -17.15 -22.40
N THR A 2 3.99 -17.41 -22.94
CA THR A 2 3.76 -17.78 -24.35
C THR A 2 3.85 -16.53 -25.23
N LYS A 3 3.98 -16.72 -26.58
CA LYS A 3 3.97 -15.59 -27.54
C LYS A 3 2.65 -14.81 -27.49
N GLU A 4 1.53 -15.48 -27.29
CA GLU A 4 0.21 -14.86 -27.16
C GLU A 4 0.13 -14.00 -25.89
N ASN A 5 0.55 -14.54 -24.74
CA ASN A 5 0.57 -13.80 -23.48
C ASN A 5 1.55 -12.62 -23.52
N GLN A 6 2.68 -12.76 -24.25
CA GLN A 6 3.61 -11.63 -24.46
C GLN A 6 2.95 -10.50 -25.27
N LYS A 7 2.14 -10.84 -26.27
CA LYS A 7 1.38 -9.84 -27.02
C LYS A 7 0.36 -9.14 -26.12
N LYS A 8 -0.42 -9.88 -25.35
CA LYS A 8 -1.38 -9.32 -24.36
C LYS A 8 -0.68 -8.41 -23.37
N TYR A 9 0.46 -8.85 -22.82
CA TYR A 9 1.28 -8.03 -21.91
C TYR A 9 1.67 -6.69 -22.53
N ASN A 10 2.20 -6.71 -23.75
CA ASN A 10 2.65 -5.50 -24.45
C ASN A 10 1.50 -4.52 -24.73
N GLU A 11 0.33 -5.04 -25.14
CA GLU A 11 -0.87 -4.22 -25.37
C GLU A 11 -1.37 -3.55 -24.09
N LYS A 12 -1.46 -4.31 -22.99
CA LYS A 12 -1.86 -3.79 -21.66
C LYS A 12 -0.85 -2.77 -21.13
N LEU A 13 0.45 -3.10 -21.21
CA LEU A 13 1.50 -2.20 -20.76
C LEU A 13 1.50 -0.88 -21.55
N LYS A 14 1.37 -0.97 -22.89
CA LYS A 14 1.29 0.22 -23.75
C LYS A 14 0.10 1.10 -23.35
N ARG A 15 -1.07 0.51 -23.11
CA ARG A 15 -2.28 1.25 -22.68
C ARG A 15 -2.06 2.01 -21.38
N LEU A 16 -1.46 1.36 -20.38
CA LEU A 16 -1.09 2.00 -19.11
C LEU A 16 -0.07 3.13 -19.31
N GLN A 17 0.99 2.88 -20.08
CA GLN A 17 2.03 3.87 -20.38
C GLN A 17 1.50 5.07 -21.17
N ASP A 18 0.56 4.87 -22.09
CA ASP A 18 -0.06 5.96 -22.82
C ASP A 18 -0.86 6.86 -21.86
N ALA A 19 -1.68 6.29 -20.97
CA ALA A 19 -2.41 7.09 -19.98
C ALA A 19 -1.47 7.83 -19.00
N LEU A 20 -0.43 7.15 -18.49
CA LEU A 20 0.57 7.74 -17.60
C LEU A 20 1.33 8.90 -18.26
N ALA A 21 1.54 8.83 -19.57
CA ALA A 21 2.16 9.89 -20.36
C ALA A 21 1.16 10.92 -20.91
N LEU A 22 -0.07 10.96 -20.41
CA LEU A 22 -1.16 11.86 -20.81
C LEU A 22 -1.48 11.74 -22.31
N ARG A 23 -1.28 10.57 -22.91
CA ARG A 23 -1.73 10.24 -24.26
C ARG A 23 -3.05 9.48 -24.18
N THR A 24 -3.84 9.56 -25.25
CA THR A 24 -5.09 8.82 -25.36
C THR A 24 -4.79 7.37 -25.78
N PRO A 25 -5.09 6.36 -24.94
CA PRO A 25 -4.96 4.95 -25.31
C PRO A 25 -6.16 4.49 -26.18
N ASP A 26 -6.18 3.24 -26.60
CA ASP A 26 -7.30 2.62 -27.33
C ASP A 26 -8.61 2.57 -26.51
N ARG A 27 -8.48 2.39 -25.19
CA ARG A 27 -9.57 2.47 -24.21
C ARG A 27 -9.03 2.92 -22.86
N VAL A 28 -9.91 3.26 -21.93
CA VAL A 28 -9.52 3.54 -20.55
C VAL A 28 -8.80 2.31 -19.95
N PRO A 29 -7.58 2.48 -19.41
CA PRO A 29 -6.91 1.38 -18.73
C PRO A 29 -7.62 1.03 -17.42
N ILE A 30 -7.61 -0.25 -17.05
CA ILE A 30 -8.26 -0.77 -15.84
C ILE A 30 -7.17 -1.21 -14.86
N ASP A 31 -6.90 -0.39 -13.84
CA ASP A 31 -6.00 -0.70 -12.72
C ASP A 31 -6.85 -1.18 -11.54
N LEU A 32 -7.38 -2.38 -11.63
CA LEU A 32 -8.21 -2.97 -10.61
C LEU A 32 -7.76 -4.40 -10.31
N THR A 33 -7.39 -4.62 -9.06
CA THR A 33 -7.05 -5.94 -8.53
C THR A 33 -8.27 -6.58 -7.86
N GLY A 34 -8.33 -7.91 -7.84
CA GLY A 34 -9.48 -8.64 -7.31
C GLY A 34 -9.71 -8.50 -5.80
N GLY A 35 -8.67 -8.14 -5.05
CA GLY A 35 -8.79 -7.98 -3.60
C GLY A 35 -9.38 -9.20 -2.90
N THR A 36 -10.23 -8.96 -1.90
CA THR A 36 -10.95 -10.03 -1.19
C THR A 36 -12.05 -10.66 -2.05
N PHE A 37 -12.63 -9.88 -2.95
CA PHE A 37 -13.69 -10.33 -3.86
C PHE A 37 -13.29 -11.58 -4.66
N MET A 38 -12.06 -11.63 -5.18
CA MET A 38 -11.62 -12.77 -5.96
C MET A 38 -11.58 -14.08 -5.14
N ILE A 39 -11.22 -14.01 -3.85
CA ILE A 39 -11.22 -15.15 -2.95
C ILE A 39 -12.66 -15.62 -2.69
N GLN A 40 -13.51 -14.72 -2.25
CA GLN A 40 -14.93 -15.00 -1.94
C GLN A 40 -15.70 -15.55 -3.15
N ARG A 41 -15.40 -15.03 -4.36
CA ARG A 41 -15.98 -15.51 -5.60
C ARG A 41 -15.63 -16.97 -5.92
N THR A 42 -14.57 -17.51 -5.34
CA THR A 42 -14.22 -18.94 -5.47
C THR A 42 -14.82 -19.82 -4.38
N GLY A 43 -15.62 -19.23 -3.48
CA GLY A 43 -16.28 -19.93 -2.38
C GLY A 43 -15.38 -20.15 -1.15
N HIS A 44 -14.23 -19.46 -1.10
CA HIS A 44 -13.32 -19.50 0.02
C HIS A 44 -13.40 -18.23 0.85
N THR A 45 -13.06 -18.35 2.14
CA THR A 45 -12.90 -17.20 3.04
C THR A 45 -11.50 -16.62 2.96
N LEU A 46 -11.33 -15.38 3.45
CA LEU A 46 -10.01 -14.79 3.60
C LEU A 46 -9.15 -15.57 4.60
N ALA A 47 -9.75 -16.07 5.68
CA ALA A 47 -9.05 -16.90 6.66
C ALA A 47 -8.43 -18.14 6.01
N GLU A 48 -9.21 -18.87 5.18
CA GLU A 48 -8.69 -20.01 4.43
C GLU A 48 -7.53 -19.63 3.52
N SER A 49 -7.66 -18.53 2.76
CA SER A 49 -6.60 -18.06 1.87
C SER A 49 -5.35 -17.59 2.63
N ASN A 50 -5.51 -16.90 3.76
CA ASN A 50 -4.38 -16.44 4.57
C ASN A 50 -3.57 -17.59 5.14
N PHE A 51 -4.21 -18.70 5.50
CA PHE A 51 -3.55 -19.85 6.11
C PHE A 51 -3.27 -21.02 5.14
N ASP A 52 -3.57 -20.86 3.85
CA ASP A 52 -3.18 -21.82 2.81
C ASP A 52 -1.70 -21.64 2.41
N GLU A 53 -0.79 -22.31 3.13
CA GLU A 53 0.66 -22.26 2.87
C GLU A 53 1.06 -22.83 1.49
N THR A 54 0.10 -23.41 0.74
CA THR A 54 0.31 -23.87 -0.65
C THR A 54 0.14 -22.73 -1.65
N LEU A 55 -0.56 -21.66 -1.28
CA LEU A 55 -0.95 -20.51 -2.12
C LEU A 55 -1.94 -20.84 -3.24
N GLU A 56 -2.48 -22.06 -3.28
CA GLU A 56 -3.35 -22.49 -4.38
C GLU A 56 -4.68 -21.73 -4.38
N ILE A 57 -5.30 -21.48 -3.20
CA ILE A 57 -6.55 -20.72 -3.09
C ILE A 57 -6.37 -19.33 -3.72
N ALA A 58 -5.38 -18.57 -3.26
CA ALA A 58 -5.15 -17.21 -3.74
C ALA A 58 -4.73 -17.18 -5.20
N LYS A 59 -3.89 -18.12 -5.65
CA LYS A 59 -3.40 -18.21 -7.03
C LYS A 59 -4.53 -18.51 -8.01
N GLU A 60 -5.37 -19.51 -7.74
CA GLU A 60 -6.49 -19.85 -8.64
C GLU A 60 -7.56 -18.75 -8.62
N ALA A 61 -7.82 -18.11 -7.48
CA ALA A 61 -8.72 -16.96 -7.40
C ALA A 61 -8.22 -15.77 -8.24
N ALA A 62 -6.94 -15.42 -8.12
CA ALA A 62 -6.32 -14.35 -8.90
C ALA A 62 -6.33 -14.65 -10.39
N LYS A 63 -5.98 -15.88 -10.77
CA LYS A 63 -6.00 -16.35 -12.17
C LYS A 63 -7.41 -16.27 -12.76
N LYS A 64 -8.42 -16.79 -12.05
CA LYS A 64 -9.82 -16.74 -12.47
C LYS A 64 -10.28 -15.29 -12.65
N PHE A 65 -10.00 -14.42 -11.69
CA PHE A 65 -10.34 -13.00 -11.78
C PHE A 65 -9.72 -12.32 -13.01
N MET A 66 -8.42 -12.52 -13.23
CA MET A 66 -7.71 -11.92 -14.37
C MET A 66 -8.20 -12.42 -15.72
N LEU A 67 -8.55 -13.70 -15.83
CA LEU A 67 -9.02 -14.28 -17.10
C LEU A 67 -10.48 -13.94 -17.40
N ASP A 68 -11.32 -13.81 -16.37
CA ASP A 68 -12.74 -13.49 -16.55
C ASP A 68 -12.97 -12.00 -16.84
N TYR A 69 -12.18 -11.13 -16.19
CA TYR A 69 -12.39 -9.67 -16.23
C TYR A 69 -11.37 -8.89 -17.07
N GLU A 70 -10.27 -9.50 -17.45
CA GLU A 70 -9.25 -8.91 -18.33
C GLU A 70 -8.81 -7.46 -17.90
N PRO A 71 -8.45 -7.20 -16.62
CA PRO A 71 -7.87 -5.91 -16.23
C PRO A 71 -6.55 -5.67 -16.98
N ASP A 72 -6.00 -4.45 -16.87
CA ASP A 72 -4.72 -4.10 -17.50
C ASP A 72 -3.51 -4.32 -16.58
N VAL A 73 -3.75 -4.64 -15.31
CA VAL A 73 -2.72 -4.94 -14.33
C VAL A 73 -2.85 -6.36 -13.80
N MET A 74 -1.74 -6.91 -13.33
CA MET A 74 -1.76 -8.19 -12.63
C MET A 74 -2.47 -8.03 -11.27
N SER A 75 -3.49 -8.83 -11.03
CA SER A 75 -3.99 -9.06 -9.68
C SER A 75 -3.01 -9.98 -8.97
N GLY A 76 -2.33 -9.46 -7.94
CA GLY A 76 -1.45 -10.28 -7.11
C GLY A 76 -2.23 -11.32 -6.29
N LEU A 77 -1.54 -12.03 -5.38
CA LEU A 77 -2.13 -13.10 -4.56
C LEU A 77 -3.12 -12.60 -3.49
N GLY A 78 -3.69 -11.43 -3.70
CA GLY A 78 -4.63 -10.79 -2.78
C GLY A 78 -4.01 -9.63 -2.03
N LEU A 79 -4.85 -8.94 -1.27
CA LEU A 79 -4.46 -7.68 -0.63
C LEU A 79 -3.51 -7.88 0.53
N THR A 80 -3.12 -9.15 0.91
CA THR A 80 -2.37 -9.19 2.15
C THR A 80 -1.57 -10.47 2.39
N PHE A 81 -2.14 -11.43 3.02
CA PHE A 81 -1.43 -12.45 3.76
C PHE A 81 -1.66 -13.85 3.17
N ALA A 82 -1.91 -13.94 1.86
CA ALA A 82 -2.12 -15.22 1.19
C ALA A 82 -0.98 -16.19 1.53
N GLY A 83 -1.32 -17.28 2.23
CA GLY A 83 -0.38 -18.28 2.71
C GLY A 83 0.60 -17.81 3.78
N GLU A 84 0.53 -16.56 4.22
CA GLU A 84 1.45 -15.96 5.20
C GLU A 84 0.86 -15.94 6.63
N GLY A 85 -0.42 -16.31 6.78
CA GLY A 85 -1.17 -16.15 8.02
C GLY A 85 -0.47 -16.74 9.24
N ARG A 86 0.05 -17.96 9.13
CA ARG A 86 0.81 -18.59 10.21
C ARG A 86 2.10 -17.82 10.53
N GLY A 87 2.85 -17.40 9.52
CA GLY A 87 4.08 -16.62 9.72
C GLY A 87 3.80 -15.26 10.36
N HIS A 88 2.67 -14.63 10.03
CA HIS A 88 2.22 -13.40 10.69
C HIS A 88 1.83 -13.65 12.15
N GLU A 89 1.02 -14.69 12.42
CA GLU A 89 0.61 -15.04 13.76
C GLU A 89 1.81 -15.41 14.68
N MET A 90 2.80 -16.13 14.14
CA MET A 90 4.04 -16.47 14.85
C MET A 90 4.82 -15.24 15.35
N GLN A 91 4.67 -14.08 14.69
CA GLN A 91 5.29 -12.82 15.12
C GLN A 91 4.60 -12.20 16.34
N GLY A 92 3.42 -12.71 16.73
CA GLY A 92 2.64 -12.21 17.87
C GLY A 92 2.24 -10.74 17.73
N PRO A 93 1.69 -10.29 16.58
CA PRO A 93 1.36 -8.90 16.36
C PRO A 93 0.28 -8.42 17.33
N LYS A 94 0.46 -7.21 17.88
CA LYS A 94 -0.51 -6.58 18.80
C LYS A 94 -1.35 -5.50 18.11
N CYS A 95 -0.86 -4.96 16.99
CA CYS A 95 -1.49 -3.84 16.29
C CYS A 95 -2.06 -4.18 14.92
N TYR A 96 -1.89 -5.42 14.43
CA TYR A 96 -2.34 -5.77 13.10
C TYR A 96 -2.96 -7.17 13.07
N LEU A 97 -4.28 -7.23 12.90
CA LEU A 97 -5.05 -8.48 12.90
C LEU A 97 -5.44 -8.86 11.48
N ILE A 98 -5.36 -10.14 11.17
CA ILE A 98 -5.83 -10.73 9.91
C ILE A 98 -6.84 -11.83 10.17
N ALA A 99 -7.72 -12.08 9.20
CA ALA A 99 -8.70 -13.16 9.28
C ALA A 99 -8.02 -14.52 9.43
N GLY A 100 -8.57 -15.37 10.31
CA GLY A 100 -8.05 -16.70 10.59
C GLY A 100 -7.06 -16.81 11.74
N MET A 101 -6.56 -15.69 12.31
CA MET A 101 -5.68 -15.73 13.48
C MET A 101 -6.40 -16.32 14.69
N SER A 102 -5.69 -17.16 15.47
CA SER A 102 -6.18 -17.69 16.74
C SER A 102 -6.53 -16.57 17.71
N ASN A 103 -7.69 -16.64 18.31
CA ASN A 103 -8.20 -15.62 19.25
C ASN A 103 -8.39 -14.22 18.66
N SER A 104 -8.48 -14.08 17.32
CA SER A 104 -8.81 -12.82 16.69
C SER A 104 -10.31 -12.49 16.84
N PRO A 105 -10.67 -11.24 17.17
CA PRO A 105 -12.08 -10.82 17.24
C PRO A 105 -12.72 -10.56 15.86
N ILE A 106 -11.93 -10.60 14.78
CA ILE A 106 -12.43 -10.31 13.42
C ILE A 106 -12.91 -11.60 12.74
N GLY A 107 -13.92 -11.47 11.87
CA GLY A 107 -14.51 -12.60 11.14
C GLY A 107 -13.60 -13.11 10.01
N ASP A 108 -13.94 -14.33 9.52
CA ASP A 108 -13.14 -15.05 8.52
C ASP A 108 -13.01 -14.32 7.16
N ASP A 109 -13.91 -13.41 6.84
CA ASP A 109 -13.89 -12.59 5.63
C ASP A 109 -13.53 -11.12 5.90
N SER A 110 -13.08 -10.82 7.12
CA SER A 110 -12.70 -9.45 7.46
C SER A 110 -11.38 -9.05 6.79
N MET A 111 -11.36 -7.85 6.24
CA MET A 111 -10.11 -7.18 5.85
C MET A 111 -9.18 -7.08 7.06
N PRO A 112 -7.85 -7.06 6.84
CA PRO A 112 -6.92 -6.78 7.91
C PRO A 112 -7.29 -5.53 8.69
N GLN A 113 -7.17 -5.61 10.01
CA GLN A 113 -7.50 -4.50 10.91
C GLN A 113 -6.24 -3.99 11.58
N PHE A 114 -5.99 -2.69 11.44
CA PHE A 114 -4.97 -1.99 12.21
C PHE A 114 -5.60 -1.48 13.51
N ILE A 115 -5.00 -1.86 14.65
CA ILE A 115 -5.38 -1.37 15.98
C ILE A 115 -4.41 -0.26 16.34
N GLU A 116 -4.87 0.97 16.23
CA GLU A 116 -4.08 2.15 16.53
C GLU A 116 -3.92 2.33 18.06
N PHE A 117 -2.68 2.49 18.48
CA PHE A 117 -2.32 2.95 19.83
C PHE A 117 -0.94 3.63 19.79
N PRO A 118 -0.66 4.59 20.68
CA PRO A 118 0.65 5.23 20.70
C PRO A 118 1.74 4.25 21.15
N THR A 119 2.74 4.09 20.31
CA THR A 119 3.96 3.31 20.64
C THR A 119 5.07 4.19 21.18
N LEU A 120 5.03 5.49 20.90
CA LEU A 120 5.87 6.53 21.47
C LEU A 120 5.02 7.36 22.46
N LEU A 121 5.39 7.38 23.74
CA LEU A 121 4.70 8.14 24.80
C LEU A 121 5.33 9.51 24.99
N ASP A 122 4.59 10.43 25.63
CA ASP A 122 5.00 11.84 25.77
C ASP A 122 6.31 12.01 26.56
N ASP A 123 6.54 11.17 27.57
CA ASP A 123 7.75 11.18 28.41
C ASP A 123 8.96 10.49 27.76
N GLU A 124 8.84 10.01 26.53
CA GLU A 124 9.87 9.23 25.83
C GLU A 124 10.53 9.99 24.68
N PHE A 125 10.09 11.20 24.35
CA PHE A 125 10.59 11.95 23.20
C PHE A 125 12.11 12.16 23.25
N GLU A 126 12.67 12.47 24.42
CA GLU A 126 14.12 12.66 24.56
C GLU A 126 14.90 11.35 24.37
N GLU A 127 14.40 10.23 24.90
CA GLU A 127 15.02 8.92 24.69
C GLU A 127 14.92 8.50 23.20
N PHE A 128 13.76 8.73 22.58
CA PHE A 128 13.55 8.47 21.15
C PHE A 128 14.53 9.24 20.25
N ARG A 129 14.84 10.51 20.60
CA ARG A 129 15.81 11.34 19.87
C ARG A 129 17.24 10.90 20.06
N THR A 130 17.63 10.60 21.30
CA THR A 130 19.03 10.38 21.70
C THR A 130 19.45 8.93 21.61
N ASP A 131 18.55 7.98 21.86
CA ASP A 131 18.77 6.53 21.76
C ASP A 131 17.64 5.80 21.03
N TYR A 132 17.41 6.14 19.75
CA TYR A 132 16.37 5.51 18.94
C TYR A 132 16.45 3.98 18.92
N THR A 133 17.66 3.41 18.87
CA THR A 133 17.84 1.95 18.85
C THR A 133 17.47 1.31 20.18
N GLY A 134 17.93 1.87 21.30
CA GLY A 134 17.60 1.37 22.64
C GLY A 134 16.11 1.50 22.93
N TRP A 135 15.52 2.66 22.62
CA TRP A 135 14.06 2.86 22.71
C TRP A 135 13.30 1.84 21.84
N GLY A 136 13.71 1.66 20.59
CA GLY A 136 13.07 0.72 19.67
C GLY A 136 13.10 -0.72 20.22
N LEU A 137 14.25 -1.18 20.68
CA LEU A 137 14.39 -2.53 21.24
C LEU A 137 13.58 -2.73 22.54
N LYS A 138 13.61 -1.75 23.45
CA LYS A 138 13.04 -1.91 24.80
C LYS A 138 11.57 -1.48 24.91
N LYS A 139 11.09 -0.64 24.01
CA LYS A 139 9.75 -0.06 24.12
C LYS A 139 8.89 -0.35 22.88
N PHE A 140 9.32 0.05 21.69
CA PHE A 140 8.54 -0.14 20.46
C PHE A 140 8.27 -1.62 20.17
N LEU A 141 9.31 -2.44 20.07
CA LEU A 141 9.16 -3.85 19.72
C LEU A 141 8.33 -4.64 20.75
N PRO A 142 8.53 -4.51 22.08
CA PRO A 142 7.66 -5.14 23.06
C PRO A 142 6.20 -4.67 23.03
N ARG A 143 5.95 -3.42 22.63
CA ARG A 143 4.59 -2.88 22.48
C ARG A 143 3.86 -3.44 21.27
N THR A 144 4.59 -3.74 20.19
CA THR A 144 4.00 -4.16 18.91
C THR A 144 3.97 -5.68 18.71
N SER A 145 4.79 -6.45 19.45
CA SER A 145 4.89 -7.90 19.32
C SER A 145 4.98 -8.60 20.69
N SER A 146 4.12 -9.59 20.91
CA SER A 146 4.17 -10.41 22.12
C SER A 146 5.41 -11.32 22.17
N VAL A 147 5.97 -11.70 21.04
CA VAL A 147 7.21 -12.48 20.93
C VAL A 147 8.41 -11.70 21.42
N LEU A 148 8.41 -10.38 21.21
CA LEU A 148 9.51 -9.49 21.57
C LEU A 148 9.32 -8.83 22.94
N GLU A 149 8.28 -9.20 23.68
CA GLU A 149 8.00 -8.65 25.01
C GLU A 149 9.17 -8.79 26.01
N PRO A 150 9.98 -9.89 26.02
CA PRO A 150 11.15 -9.98 26.87
C PRO A 150 12.24 -8.95 26.62
N PHE A 151 12.24 -8.25 25.48
CA PHE A 151 13.21 -7.20 25.17
C PHE A 151 13.05 -5.95 26.07
N LYS A 152 11.89 -5.76 26.69
CA LYS A 152 11.68 -4.66 27.66
C LYS A 152 12.66 -4.73 28.84
N ASP A 153 13.05 -5.96 29.22
CA ASP A 153 13.94 -6.23 30.35
C ASP A 153 15.42 -6.39 29.91
N LEU A 154 15.72 -6.18 28.63
CA LEU A 154 17.06 -6.34 28.07
C LEU A 154 18.03 -5.32 28.71
N ASN A 155 18.96 -5.82 29.50
CA ASN A 155 20.01 -5.02 30.13
C ASN A 155 21.39 -5.54 29.71
N LEU A 156 22.06 -4.80 28.83
CA LEU A 156 23.38 -5.15 28.33
C LEU A 156 24.46 -4.47 29.18
N THR A 157 25.37 -5.27 29.69
CA THR A 157 26.58 -4.77 30.34
C THR A 157 27.78 -5.01 29.45
N PHE A 158 28.65 -4.01 29.35
CA PHE A 158 29.81 -4.03 28.47
C PHE A 158 31.11 -4.04 29.29
N SER A 159 32.04 -4.92 28.91
CA SER A 159 33.37 -4.99 29.50
C SER A 159 34.41 -5.32 28.46
N HIS A 160 35.57 -4.63 28.51
CA HIS A 160 36.73 -4.96 27.66
C HIS A 160 37.37 -6.31 28.03
N ARG A 161 36.97 -6.92 29.17
CA ARG A 161 37.48 -8.23 29.63
C ARG A 161 36.69 -9.41 29.07
N GLY A 162 35.57 -9.20 28.39
CA GLY A 162 34.78 -10.28 27.81
C GLY A 162 33.31 -9.88 27.56
N ILE A 163 32.55 -10.82 27.03
CA ILE A 163 31.17 -10.65 26.59
C ILE A 163 30.15 -11.30 27.55
N THR A 164 30.52 -11.62 28.76
CA THR A 164 29.65 -12.33 29.70
C THR A 164 28.34 -11.60 29.97
N GLY A 165 28.37 -10.29 30.12
CA GLY A 165 27.14 -9.49 30.30
C GLY A 165 26.16 -9.58 29.13
N ILE A 166 26.65 -9.73 27.90
CA ILE A 166 25.79 -10.01 26.72
C ILE A 166 25.25 -11.44 26.80
N VAL A 167 26.11 -12.41 27.11
CA VAL A 167 25.72 -13.82 27.25
C VAL A 167 24.62 -13.96 28.31
N ASP A 168 24.79 -13.33 29.47
CA ASP A 168 23.82 -13.40 30.56
C ASP A 168 22.46 -12.80 30.14
N ALA A 169 22.47 -11.64 29.48
CA ALA A 169 21.26 -10.96 29.03
C ALA A 169 20.44 -11.83 28.04
N PHE A 170 21.12 -12.53 27.13
CA PHE A 170 20.45 -13.39 26.13
C PHE A 170 20.25 -14.85 26.59
N SER A 171 20.75 -15.23 27.77
CA SER A 171 20.65 -16.59 28.30
C SER A 171 19.49 -16.81 29.28
N THR A 172 18.72 -15.78 29.60
CA THR A 172 17.51 -15.95 30.42
C THR A 172 16.51 -16.89 29.74
N PRO A 173 15.68 -17.63 30.47
CA PRO A 173 14.68 -18.52 29.85
C PRO A 173 13.77 -17.82 28.86
N ALA A 174 13.30 -16.60 29.17
CA ALA A 174 12.44 -15.81 28.30
C ALA A 174 13.15 -15.40 27.01
N MET A 175 14.41 -14.94 27.11
CA MET A 175 15.20 -14.54 25.94
C MET A 175 15.54 -15.73 25.03
N ARG A 176 15.89 -16.88 25.62
CA ARG A 176 16.13 -18.11 24.85
C ARG A 176 14.92 -18.54 24.06
N GLU A 177 13.73 -18.47 24.65
CA GLU A 177 12.48 -18.79 23.96
C GLU A 177 12.19 -17.78 22.84
N THR A 178 12.38 -16.49 23.09
CA THR A 178 12.25 -15.45 22.05
C THR A 178 13.19 -15.72 20.87
N ILE A 179 14.47 -15.98 21.12
CA ILE A 179 15.45 -16.26 20.06
C ILE A 179 15.04 -17.51 19.26
N LYS A 180 14.57 -18.56 19.93
CA LYS A 180 14.06 -19.77 19.28
C LYS A 180 12.89 -19.43 18.34
N LYS A 181 11.92 -18.64 18.81
CA LYS A 181 10.78 -18.20 17.99
C LYS A 181 11.22 -17.37 16.79
N LEU A 182 12.22 -16.48 16.94
CA LEU A 182 12.76 -15.73 15.81
C LEU A 182 13.35 -16.65 14.72
N TRP A 183 14.02 -17.73 15.10
CA TRP A 183 14.50 -18.72 14.13
C TRP A 183 13.37 -19.51 13.48
N GLU A 184 12.34 -19.89 14.20
CA GLU A 184 11.15 -20.57 13.67
C GLU A 184 10.42 -19.67 12.66
N ILE A 185 10.33 -18.35 12.92
CA ILE A 185 9.78 -17.36 11.99
C ILE A 185 10.66 -17.26 10.73
N ASP A 186 11.99 -17.18 10.89
CA ASP A 186 12.91 -17.13 9.75
C ASP A 186 12.81 -18.39 8.88
N ASP A 187 12.72 -19.56 9.48
CA ASP A 187 12.56 -20.83 8.76
C ASP A 187 11.24 -20.88 7.99
N PHE A 188 10.14 -20.41 8.59
CA PHE A 188 8.87 -20.25 7.87
C PHE A 188 9.04 -19.37 6.63
N TYR A 189 9.66 -18.20 6.75
CA TYR A 189 9.81 -17.28 5.62
C TYR A 189 10.81 -17.77 4.57
N LYS A 190 11.80 -18.58 4.93
CA LYS A 190 12.69 -19.25 3.95
C LYS A 190 11.93 -20.22 3.05
N GLU A 191 10.90 -20.88 3.56
CA GLU A 191 10.04 -21.77 2.78
C GLU A 191 8.96 -20.99 2.00
N TYR A 192 8.35 -19.98 2.62
CA TYR A 192 7.27 -19.20 2.06
C TYR A 192 7.69 -18.37 0.85
N ARG A 193 8.80 -17.60 0.98
CA ARG A 193 9.23 -16.64 -0.08
C ARG A 193 9.44 -17.28 -1.44
N PRO A 194 10.08 -18.44 -1.60
CA PRO A 194 10.21 -19.09 -2.90
C PRO A 194 8.87 -19.56 -3.49
N LYS A 195 7.95 -20.06 -2.65
CA LYS A 195 6.60 -20.46 -3.07
C LYS A 195 5.82 -19.25 -3.60
N TYR A 196 5.84 -18.16 -2.84
CA TYR A 196 5.20 -16.90 -3.23
C TYR A 196 5.76 -16.35 -4.54
N ALA A 197 7.08 -16.29 -4.68
CA ALA A 197 7.73 -15.83 -5.90
C ALA A 197 7.38 -16.70 -7.12
N LYS A 198 7.29 -18.02 -6.93
CA LYS A 198 6.85 -18.95 -7.97
C LYS A 198 5.41 -18.68 -8.40
N ALA A 199 4.49 -18.55 -7.45
CA ALA A 199 3.09 -18.27 -7.74
C ALA A 199 2.90 -16.92 -8.43
N GLN A 200 3.59 -15.88 -8.00
CA GLN A 200 3.60 -14.57 -8.66
C GLN A 200 4.10 -14.66 -10.11
N LYS A 201 5.16 -15.43 -10.34
CA LYS A 201 5.68 -15.65 -11.70
C LYS A 201 4.67 -16.37 -12.59
N GLU A 202 3.98 -17.38 -12.08
CA GLU A 202 2.94 -18.11 -12.82
C GLU A 202 1.80 -17.15 -13.22
N LEU A 203 1.37 -16.25 -12.35
CA LEU A 203 0.37 -15.23 -12.65
C LEU A 203 0.87 -14.20 -13.67
N ALA A 204 2.11 -13.75 -13.53
CA ALA A 204 2.73 -12.82 -14.48
C ALA A 204 2.84 -13.42 -15.90
N ASP A 205 3.08 -14.75 -15.99
CA ASP A 205 3.17 -15.46 -17.26
C ASP A 205 1.83 -15.54 -18.02
N LEU A 206 0.71 -15.14 -17.40
CA LEU A 206 -0.59 -14.99 -18.07
C LEU A 206 -0.69 -13.73 -18.95
N GLY A 207 0.27 -12.81 -18.89
CA GLY A 207 0.34 -11.62 -19.74
C GLY A 207 -0.30 -10.38 -19.15
N PHE A 208 -0.26 -10.25 -17.80
CA PHE A 208 -0.71 -9.05 -17.10
C PHE A 208 0.50 -8.31 -16.49
N PRO A 209 0.67 -7.01 -16.77
CA PRO A 209 1.76 -6.23 -16.23
C PRO A 209 1.71 -6.10 -14.70
N GLU A 210 2.84 -6.36 -14.06
CA GLU A 210 3.07 -5.97 -12.67
C GLU A 210 3.72 -4.59 -12.64
N MET A 211 3.02 -3.61 -12.08
CA MET A 211 3.46 -2.21 -12.11
C MET A 211 4.32 -1.81 -10.93
N THR A 212 4.20 -2.50 -9.78
CA THR A 212 4.92 -2.12 -8.55
C THR A 212 6.41 -2.42 -8.67
N GLY A 213 7.25 -1.42 -8.43
CA GLY A 213 8.72 -1.51 -8.42
C GLY A 213 9.34 -1.05 -7.11
N GLY A 214 8.53 -0.57 -6.16
CA GLY A 214 8.97 -0.12 -4.84
C GLY A 214 7.84 0.47 -4.01
N ARG A 215 8.15 0.82 -2.77
CA ARG A 215 7.23 1.48 -1.84
C ARG A 215 7.92 2.65 -1.14
N ALA A 216 7.15 3.69 -0.84
CA ALA A 216 7.54 4.83 -0.03
C ALA A 216 6.40 5.20 0.92
N ALA A 217 6.67 6.12 1.84
CA ALA A 217 5.67 6.70 2.71
C ALA A 217 5.99 8.19 2.94
N VAL A 218 4.97 9.02 3.12
CA VAL A 218 5.20 10.38 3.57
C VAL A 218 5.67 10.33 5.02
N PRO A 219 6.72 11.10 5.40
CA PRO A 219 7.27 11.05 6.75
C PRO A 219 6.26 11.28 7.86
N PHE A 220 5.31 12.20 7.65
CA PHE A 220 4.26 12.48 8.62
C PHE A 220 3.29 11.31 8.80
N ASP A 221 2.92 10.62 7.70
CA ASP A 221 2.11 9.40 7.79
C ASP A 221 2.82 8.35 8.63
N LYS A 222 4.12 8.14 8.37
CA LYS A 222 4.90 7.18 9.15
C LYS A 222 5.00 7.57 10.64
N TYR A 223 5.14 8.85 10.94
CA TYR A 223 5.12 9.35 12.32
C TYR A 223 3.80 9.04 13.01
N SER A 224 2.70 9.33 12.33
CA SER A 224 1.36 9.04 12.82
C SER A 224 1.09 7.54 12.94
N ASP A 225 1.31 6.78 11.87
CA ASP A 225 0.89 5.38 11.81
C ASP A 225 1.74 4.47 12.70
N ASP A 226 3.07 4.70 12.77
CA ASP A 226 3.97 3.81 13.51
C ASP A 226 4.14 4.20 14.97
N TYR A 227 4.01 5.50 15.33
CA TYR A 227 4.44 5.95 16.65
C TYR A 227 3.37 6.61 17.50
N ARG A 228 2.62 7.58 16.96
CA ARG A 228 1.75 8.42 17.77
C ARG A 228 0.26 8.11 17.65
N GLY A 229 -0.15 7.50 16.55
CA GLY A 229 -1.55 7.46 16.16
C GLY A 229 -2.02 8.81 15.60
N MET A 230 -3.23 8.80 15.03
CA MET A 230 -3.79 9.96 14.33
C MET A 230 -3.95 11.17 15.26
N VAL A 231 -4.57 11.01 16.41
CA VAL A 231 -4.91 12.14 17.28
C VAL A 231 -3.66 12.80 17.83
N LEU A 232 -2.75 12.02 18.42
CA LEU A 232 -1.57 12.58 19.07
C LEU A 232 -0.58 13.18 18.08
N SER A 233 -0.44 12.61 16.89
CA SER A 233 0.43 13.19 15.85
C SER A 233 0.01 14.60 15.44
N PHE A 234 -1.30 14.88 15.42
CA PHE A 234 -1.79 16.24 15.16
C PHE A 234 -1.67 17.15 16.38
N VAL A 235 -1.78 16.64 17.61
CA VAL A 235 -1.50 17.40 18.83
C VAL A 235 -0.05 17.82 18.84
N ASP A 236 0.88 16.92 18.57
CA ASP A 236 2.32 17.18 18.55
C ASP A 236 2.72 18.27 17.54
N VAL A 237 2.01 18.41 16.42
CA VAL A 237 2.23 19.51 15.45
C VAL A 237 2.05 20.89 16.10
N PHE A 238 1.21 21.00 17.13
CA PHE A 238 0.95 22.27 17.82
C PHE A 238 1.75 22.42 19.13
N GLU A 239 2.08 21.31 19.79
CA GLU A 239 2.76 21.31 21.08
C GLU A 239 4.29 21.24 20.95
N ASP A 240 4.82 20.48 19.98
CA ASP A 240 6.25 20.33 19.71
C ASP A 240 6.53 20.21 18.19
N GLU A 241 6.21 21.29 17.48
CA GLU A 241 6.40 21.38 16.02
C GLU A 241 7.83 21.01 15.58
N ASP A 242 8.83 21.48 16.33
CA ASP A 242 10.24 21.28 16.01
C ASP A 242 10.61 19.80 16.07
N PHE A 243 10.09 19.06 17.03
CA PHE A 243 10.31 17.62 17.14
C PHE A 243 9.71 16.88 15.94
N VAL A 244 8.46 17.20 15.57
CA VAL A 244 7.79 16.56 14.42
C VAL A 244 8.56 16.82 13.12
N LEU A 245 9.03 18.05 12.91
CA LEU A 245 9.83 18.41 11.73
C LEU A 245 11.19 17.72 11.73
N GLU A 246 11.88 17.65 12.87
CA GLU A 246 13.15 16.93 13.01
C GLU A 246 13.00 15.45 12.62
N TYR A 247 11.98 14.80 13.18
CA TYR A 247 11.67 13.42 12.84
C TYR A 247 11.37 13.24 11.33
N CYS A 248 10.46 14.06 10.79
CA CYS A 248 10.08 13.99 9.39
C CYS A 248 11.29 14.18 8.45
N ASN A 249 12.15 15.16 8.74
CA ASN A 249 13.34 15.42 7.95
C ASN A 249 14.36 14.28 8.02
N LYS A 250 14.57 13.69 9.20
CA LYS A 250 15.46 12.54 9.40
C LYS A 250 14.97 11.33 8.58
N PHE A 251 13.71 10.94 8.77
CA PHE A 251 13.13 9.81 8.05
C PHE A 251 13.11 10.06 6.54
N HIS A 252 12.79 11.28 6.11
CA HIS A 252 12.80 11.66 4.70
C HIS A 252 14.17 11.45 4.05
N LYS A 253 15.24 11.93 4.69
CA LYS A 253 16.61 11.75 4.23
C LYS A 253 16.99 10.27 4.06
N GLU A 254 16.65 9.44 5.04
CA GLU A 254 16.88 7.99 4.98
C GLU A 254 16.09 7.33 3.84
N GLN A 255 14.84 7.75 3.63
CA GLN A 255 14.00 7.25 2.56
C GLN A 255 14.51 7.65 1.18
N LEU A 256 14.92 8.91 0.98
CA LEU A 256 15.50 9.35 -0.28
C LEU A 256 16.75 8.55 -0.64
N ALA A 257 17.66 8.32 0.32
CA ALA A 257 18.86 7.50 0.11
C ALA A 257 18.52 6.05 -0.29
N ARG A 258 17.36 5.53 0.13
CA ARG A 258 16.86 4.21 -0.30
C ARG A 258 16.25 4.26 -1.70
N LEU A 259 15.46 5.30 -2.00
CA LEU A 259 14.82 5.48 -3.30
C LEU A 259 15.86 5.70 -4.41
N GLU A 260 16.93 6.41 -4.14
CA GLU A 260 18.05 6.62 -5.08
C GLU A 260 18.74 5.33 -5.52
N LYS A 261 18.60 4.24 -4.74
CA LYS A 261 19.13 2.91 -5.11
C LYS A 261 18.20 2.11 -6.03
N LEU A 262 16.96 2.56 -6.22
CA LEU A 262 16.05 1.92 -7.16
C LEU A 262 16.44 2.24 -8.60
N ASN A 263 16.22 1.30 -9.52
CA ASN A 263 16.36 1.48 -10.96
C ASN A 263 17.60 2.32 -11.34
N GLN A 264 18.79 1.87 -10.92
CA GLN A 264 20.04 2.64 -11.01
C GLN A 264 20.45 3.04 -12.43
N ASP A 265 20.01 2.31 -13.45
CA ASP A 265 20.26 2.66 -14.86
C ASP A 265 19.35 3.79 -15.39
N GLY A 266 18.36 4.21 -14.62
CA GLY A 266 17.47 5.33 -14.92
C GLY A 266 16.55 5.11 -16.14
N LYS A 267 16.51 3.90 -16.71
CA LYS A 267 15.65 3.62 -17.85
C LYS A 267 14.18 3.63 -17.41
N ASN A 268 13.33 4.18 -18.26
CA ASN A 268 11.90 4.12 -18.01
C ASN A 268 11.42 2.66 -18.10
N THR A 269 11.15 2.05 -16.96
CA THR A 269 10.68 0.65 -16.85
C THR A 269 9.17 0.53 -16.88
N GLY A 270 8.44 1.64 -16.78
CA GLY A 270 7.00 1.68 -16.51
C GLY A 270 6.64 1.26 -15.07
N LYS A 271 7.62 0.92 -14.24
CA LYS A 271 7.40 0.55 -12.83
C LYS A 271 7.06 1.77 -11.99
N GLN A 272 6.36 1.53 -10.91
CA GLN A 272 5.83 2.55 -10.02
C GLN A 272 6.33 2.34 -8.58
N VAL A 273 6.62 3.44 -7.88
CA VAL A 273 6.78 3.45 -6.43
C VAL A 273 5.42 3.79 -5.82
N TRP A 274 4.83 2.82 -5.12
CA TRP A 274 3.52 2.97 -4.53
C TRP A 274 3.60 3.57 -3.12
N MET A 275 2.63 4.43 -2.77
CA MET A 275 2.40 4.91 -1.41
C MET A 275 0.92 5.25 -1.19
N ALA A 276 0.45 5.09 0.05
CA ALA A 276 -0.80 5.67 0.50
C ALA A 276 -0.53 7.04 1.15
N LEU A 277 -1.48 7.94 1.03
CA LEU A 277 -1.44 9.27 1.65
C LEU A 277 -2.57 9.34 2.70
N HIS A 278 -2.24 8.97 3.96
CA HIS A 278 -3.24 8.75 5.01
C HIS A 278 -3.71 10.04 5.68
N LYS A 279 -2.78 10.98 5.96
CA LYS A 279 -3.07 12.16 6.79
C LYS A 279 -3.10 13.49 6.01
N GLY A 280 -2.94 13.41 4.67
CA GLY A 280 -2.85 14.61 3.82
C GLY A 280 -4.19 15.14 3.28
N SER A 281 -5.33 14.50 3.58
CA SER A 281 -6.65 14.87 3.05
C SER A 281 -7.14 16.24 3.54
N ASP A 282 -8.17 16.77 2.87
CA ASP A 282 -8.79 18.05 3.21
C ASP A 282 -9.40 18.04 4.62
N ASP A 283 -9.92 16.89 5.05
CA ASP A 283 -10.50 16.68 6.38
C ASP A 283 -9.45 16.64 7.49
N MET A 284 -8.19 16.31 7.17
CA MET A 284 -7.10 16.13 8.12
C MET A 284 -6.21 17.37 8.23
N MET A 285 -5.82 17.97 7.11
CA MET A 285 -4.86 19.08 7.09
C MET A 285 -5.33 20.25 6.24
N GLY A 286 -5.33 21.46 6.81
CA GLY A 286 -5.40 22.70 6.04
C GLY A 286 -4.15 22.89 5.17
N ASN A 287 -4.25 23.68 4.09
CA ASN A 287 -3.17 23.82 3.11
C ASN A 287 -1.84 24.31 3.68
N ASN A 288 -1.82 25.13 4.74
CA ASN A 288 -0.59 25.62 5.36
C ASN A 288 0.18 24.47 6.05
N LEU A 289 -0.52 23.67 6.87
CA LEU A 289 0.07 22.49 7.50
C LEU A 289 0.47 21.45 6.49
N TYR A 290 -0.39 21.21 5.46
CA TYR A 290 -0.08 20.30 4.37
C TYR A 290 1.22 20.67 3.67
N ARG A 291 1.43 21.96 3.32
CA ARG A 291 2.68 22.39 2.69
C ARG A 291 3.88 22.16 3.60
N LYS A 292 3.75 22.40 4.89
CA LYS A 292 4.85 22.36 5.85
C LYS A 292 5.27 20.93 6.20
N PHE A 293 4.32 20.09 6.57
CA PHE A 293 4.59 18.75 7.12
C PHE A 293 4.47 17.63 6.10
N TYR A 294 3.86 17.90 4.95
CA TYR A 294 3.49 16.85 4.01
C TYR A 294 4.05 17.10 2.61
N TRP A 295 3.66 18.21 1.98
CA TRP A 295 3.96 18.48 0.57
C TRP A 295 5.45 18.65 0.29
N ASN A 296 6.21 19.31 1.14
CA ASN A 296 7.65 19.49 0.96
C ASN A 296 8.36 18.14 0.79
N HIS A 297 8.03 17.16 1.63
CA HIS A 297 8.59 15.82 1.56
C HIS A 297 8.04 15.03 0.36
N LEU A 298 6.72 15.08 0.16
CA LEU A 298 6.06 14.36 -0.92
C LEU A 298 6.57 14.78 -2.31
N SER A 299 6.70 16.07 -2.57
CA SER A 299 7.18 16.60 -3.85
C SER A 299 8.62 16.16 -4.15
N GLU A 300 9.49 16.09 -3.14
CA GLU A 300 10.86 15.62 -3.30
C GLU A 300 10.93 14.11 -3.54
N ILE A 301 10.08 13.31 -2.87
CA ILE A 301 9.92 11.88 -3.16
C ILE A 301 9.53 11.68 -4.63
N ILE A 302 8.50 12.40 -5.11
CA ILE A 302 8.03 12.32 -6.50
C ILE A 302 9.17 12.65 -7.46
N SER A 303 9.88 13.76 -7.24
CA SER A 303 11.01 14.17 -8.06
C SER A 303 12.15 13.13 -8.06
N THR A 304 12.48 12.58 -6.91
CA THR A 304 13.54 11.56 -6.77
C THR A 304 13.18 10.29 -7.54
N VAL A 305 11.95 9.81 -7.39
CA VAL A 305 11.45 8.61 -8.11
C VAL A 305 11.45 8.85 -9.62
N PHE A 306 11.01 10.04 -10.06
CA PHE A 306 10.96 10.38 -11.48
C PHE A 306 12.37 10.44 -12.13
N LYS A 307 13.34 11.03 -11.43
CA LYS A 307 14.77 11.02 -11.86
C LYS A 307 15.34 9.60 -11.98
N ARG A 308 14.74 8.61 -11.31
CA ARG A 308 15.07 7.19 -11.43
C ARG A 308 14.34 6.48 -12.58
N GLY A 309 13.63 7.20 -13.46
CA GLY A 309 12.86 6.62 -14.57
C GLY A 309 11.64 5.81 -14.12
N MET A 310 11.12 6.11 -12.95
CA MET A 310 9.92 5.50 -12.37
C MET A 310 8.86 6.56 -12.10
N ILE A 311 7.61 6.15 -11.84
CA ILE A 311 6.50 7.05 -11.53
C ILE A 311 6.03 6.78 -10.11
N THR A 312 5.71 7.82 -9.36
CA THR A 312 5.10 7.68 -8.05
C THR A 312 3.60 7.44 -8.20
N ASN A 313 3.10 6.30 -7.72
CA ASN A 313 1.68 5.97 -7.67
C ASN A 313 1.15 6.19 -6.24
N MET A 314 0.26 7.16 -6.07
CA MET A 314 -0.23 7.57 -4.77
C MET A 314 -1.72 7.31 -4.63
N PHE A 315 -2.11 6.63 -3.57
CA PHE A 315 -3.50 6.54 -3.16
C PHE A 315 -3.82 7.71 -2.20
N CYS A 316 -4.57 8.67 -2.68
CA CYS A 316 -5.01 9.84 -1.93
C CYS A 316 -6.27 9.47 -1.13
N GLU A 317 -6.10 9.04 0.12
CA GLU A 317 -7.17 8.59 0.99
C GLU A 317 -7.97 9.79 1.54
N GLY A 318 -9.31 9.70 1.46
CA GLY A 318 -10.21 10.80 1.81
C GLY A 318 -10.39 11.82 0.69
N GLU A 319 -10.70 13.07 1.04
CA GLU A 319 -10.99 14.15 0.07
C GLU A 319 -9.76 15.02 -0.20
N TYR A 320 -9.50 15.33 -1.49
CA TYR A 320 -8.33 16.12 -1.94
C TYR A 320 -8.71 17.30 -2.84
N ASN A 321 -9.95 17.76 -2.83
CA ASN A 321 -10.41 18.84 -3.70
C ASN A 321 -9.67 20.17 -3.50
N ASN A 322 -9.25 20.49 -2.27
CA ASN A 322 -8.49 21.69 -1.93
C ASN A 322 -6.97 21.56 -2.09
N LYS A 323 -6.49 20.33 -2.40
CA LYS A 323 -5.07 20.06 -2.66
C LYS A 323 -4.71 20.02 -4.13
N LEU A 324 -5.69 19.99 -5.04
CA LEU A 324 -5.47 19.77 -6.48
C LEU A 324 -4.47 20.74 -7.11
N GLU A 325 -4.51 22.01 -6.73
CA GLU A 325 -3.54 23.02 -7.23
C GLU A 325 -2.12 22.72 -6.70
N ILE A 326 -1.99 22.33 -5.42
CA ILE A 326 -0.70 21.96 -4.83
C ILE A 326 -0.13 20.71 -5.50
N LEU A 327 -0.97 19.69 -5.73
CA LEU A 327 -0.55 18.48 -6.42
C LEU A 327 -0.13 18.74 -7.87
N SER A 328 -0.60 19.82 -8.48
CA SER A 328 -0.23 20.23 -9.84
C SER A 328 1.18 20.83 -9.94
N GLU A 329 1.84 21.13 -8.83
CA GLU A 329 3.19 21.73 -8.80
C GLU A 329 4.31 20.74 -9.14
N VAL A 330 4.00 19.47 -9.36
CA VAL A 330 4.99 18.44 -9.74
C VAL A 330 5.39 18.52 -11.21
N GLU A 331 6.51 17.87 -11.54
CA GLU A 331 6.95 17.73 -12.93
C GLU A 331 5.93 16.94 -13.75
N ARG A 332 5.73 17.34 -15.01
CA ARG A 332 4.75 16.70 -15.90
C ARG A 332 5.01 15.19 -16.05
N CYS A 333 3.96 14.38 -15.90
CA CYS A 333 3.99 12.92 -15.97
C CYS A 333 4.87 12.23 -14.92
N SER A 334 5.23 12.90 -13.81
CA SER A 334 6.04 12.33 -12.75
C SER A 334 5.26 11.49 -11.75
N ALA A 335 3.93 11.61 -11.76
CA ALA A 335 3.06 11.02 -10.77
C ALA A 335 1.81 10.38 -11.39
N TYR A 336 1.22 9.47 -10.65
CA TYR A 336 -0.11 8.92 -10.85
C TYR A 336 -0.89 9.06 -9.54
N PHE A 337 -1.87 9.97 -9.52
CA PHE A 337 -2.70 10.23 -8.35
C PHE A 337 -4.00 9.44 -8.44
N THR A 338 -4.23 8.52 -7.53
CA THR A 338 -5.47 7.76 -7.40
C THR A 338 -6.29 8.29 -6.23
N PHE A 339 -7.47 8.80 -6.50
CA PHE A 339 -8.29 9.47 -5.50
C PHE A 339 -9.37 8.56 -4.93
N ASP A 340 -9.59 8.65 -3.63
CA ASP A 340 -10.75 8.07 -2.96
C ASP A 340 -12.00 8.94 -3.26
N LYS A 341 -12.00 10.17 -2.78
CA LYS A 341 -13.09 11.14 -3.00
C LYS A 341 -12.57 12.36 -3.74
N ILE A 342 -13.17 12.68 -4.88
CA ILE A 342 -12.74 13.79 -5.71
C ILE A 342 -13.87 14.29 -6.62
N ASP A 343 -13.93 15.59 -6.88
CA ASP A 343 -14.59 16.15 -8.05
C ASP A 343 -13.74 15.82 -9.27
N ILE A 344 -14.15 14.80 -10.03
CA ILE A 344 -13.39 14.32 -11.20
C ILE A 344 -13.22 15.39 -12.28
N LYS A 345 -14.19 16.29 -12.44
CA LYS A 345 -14.10 17.39 -13.40
C LYS A 345 -13.01 18.38 -12.98
N LYS A 346 -13.04 18.81 -11.71
CA LYS A 346 -12.04 19.70 -11.15
C LYS A 346 -10.64 19.07 -11.21
N ALA A 347 -10.52 17.78 -10.87
CA ALA A 347 -9.26 17.07 -10.95
C ALA A 347 -8.70 17.00 -12.38
N LYS A 348 -9.55 16.75 -13.39
CA LYS A 348 -9.16 16.77 -14.82
C LYS A 348 -8.72 18.16 -15.29
N GLU A 349 -9.35 19.21 -14.79
CA GLU A 349 -9.05 20.61 -15.18
C GLU A 349 -7.81 21.17 -14.47
N THR A 350 -7.31 20.53 -13.41
CA THR A 350 -6.15 20.93 -12.61
C THR A 350 -5.01 19.89 -12.74
N VAL A 351 -4.81 19.04 -11.73
CA VAL A 351 -3.72 18.05 -11.67
C VAL A 351 -3.72 17.09 -12.86
N GLY A 352 -4.88 16.78 -13.42
CA GLY A 352 -5.03 15.92 -14.61
C GLY A 352 -4.42 16.49 -15.89
N LYS A 353 -4.09 17.79 -15.93
CA LYS A 353 -3.32 18.42 -17.04
C LYS A 353 -1.82 18.19 -16.90
N VAL A 354 -1.36 17.85 -15.71
CA VAL A 354 0.05 17.70 -15.37
C VAL A 354 0.43 16.23 -15.23
N CYS A 355 -0.40 15.44 -14.56
CA CYS A 355 -0.15 14.04 -14.27
C CYS A 355 -1.38 13.17 -14.52
N CYS A 356 -1.16 11.88 -14.69
CA CYS A 356 -2.23 10.89 -14.78
C CYS A 356 -3.01 10.84 -13.47
N ILE A 357 -4.33 10.72 -13.57
CA ILE A 357 -5.20 10.55 -12.41
C ILE A 357 -6.02 9.27 -12.53
N GLY A 358 -6.52 8.78 -11.41
CA GLY A 358 -7.41 7.61 -11.34
C GLY A 358 -8.30 7.65 -10.11
N GLY A 359 -9.13 6.64 -9.94
CA GLY A 359 -10.09 6.59 -8.83
C GLY A 359 -11.27 7.52 -8.98
N GLY A 360 -11.86 7.90 -7.86
CA GLY A 360 -12.98 8.83 -7.78
C GLY A 360 -14.37 8.22 -8.11
N PHE A 361 -14.44 7.02 -8.68
CA PHE A 361 -15.72 6.33 -8.83
C PHE A 361 -16.09 5.64 -7.52
N PRO A 362 -17.30 5.88 -6.97
CA PRO A 362 -17.65 5.47 -5.62
C PRO A 362 -17.77 3.94 -5.48
N SER A 363 -16.89 3.30 -4.68
CA SER A 363 -16.96 1.86 -4.35
C SER A 363 -18.29 1.43 -3.70
N PRO A 364 -19.00 2.23 -2.87
CA PRO A 364 -20.30 1.83 -2.30
C PRO A 364 -21.36 1.46 -3.35
N LEU A 365 -21.28 1.98 -4.57
CA LEU A 365 -22.19 1.59 -5.64
C LEU A 365 -22.05 0.09 -5.97
N MET A 366 -20.87 -0.48 -5.83
CA MET A 366 -20.62 -1.90 -6.09
C MET A 366 -21.32 -2.82 -5.08
N ILE A 367 -21.62 -2.31 -3.89
CA ILE A 367 -22.24 -3.05 -2.78
C ILE A 367 -23.76 -2.83 -2.76
N TYR A 368 -24.20 -1.57 -2.89
CA TYR A 368 -25.56 -1.17 -2.58
C TYR A 368 -26.45 -0.90 -3.80
N ALA A 369 -25.86 -0.60 -4.97
CA ALA A 369 -26.63 -0.30 -6.16
C ALA A 369 -27.12 -1.56 -6.89
N THR A 370 -27.99 -1.35 -7.89
CA THR A 370 -28.34 -2.35 -8.90
C THR A 370 -27.36 -2.29 -10.07
N PRO A 371 -27.18 -3.35 -10.87
CA PRO A 371 -26.33 -3.34 -12.06
C PRO A 371 -26.65 -2.21 -13.04
N ASP A 372 -27.92 -1.90 -13.27
CA ASP A 372 -28.32 -0.82 -14.16
C ASP A 372 -27.93 0.56 -13.61
N LYS A 373 -27.99 0.75 -12.28
CA LYS A 373 -27.52 2.00 -11.66
C LYS A 373 -26.00 2.10 -11.71
N VAL A 374 -25.27 1.01 -11.54
CA VAL A 374 -23.80 0.98 -11.75
C VAL A 374 -23.47 1.40 -13.18
N GLU A 375 -24.15 0.85 -14.19
CA GLU A 375 -23.92 1.19 -15.59
C GLU A 375 -24.20 2.68 -15.87
N GLU A 376 -25.35 3.21 -15.42
CA GLU A 376 -25.72 4.61 -15.60
C GLU A 376 -24.67 5.56 -15.01
N GLU A 377 -24.31 5.35 -13.74
CA GLU A 377 -23.37 6.21 -13.04
C GLU A 377 -21.94 6.09 -13.60
N LEU A 378 -21.53 4.86 -13.98
CA LEU A 378 -20.21 4.65 -14.55
C LEU A 378 -20.06 5.32 -15.93
N LYS A 379 -21.07 5.22 -16.81
CA LYS A 379 -21.04 5.92 -18.09
C LYS A 379 -20.94 7.43 -17.93
N ARG A 380 -21.77 8.00 -17.03
CA ARG A 380 -21.75 9.43 -16.73
C ARG A 380 -20.39 9.88 -16.17
N PHE A 381 -19.78 9.06 -15.33
CA PHE A 381 -18.46 9.30 -14.78
C PHE A 381 -17.37 9.24 -15.87
N LEU A 382 -17.40 8.23 -16.73
CA LEU A 382 -16.43 8.05 -17.82
C LEU A 382 -16.48 9.17 -18.84
N ASP A 383 -17.66 9.75 -19.15
CA ASP A 383 -17.82 10.88 -20.05
C ASP A 383 -16.98 12.10 -19.61
N VAL A 384 -16.72 12.23 -18.30
CA VAL A 384 -15.87 13.29 -17.75
C VAL A 384 -14.43 12.80 -17.59
N ALA A 385 -14.23 11.63 -16.98
CA ALA A 385 -12.91 11.13 -16.61
C ALA A 385 -12.02 10.80 -17.81
N MET A 386 -12.60 10.27 -18.88
CA MET A 386 -11.85 9.88 -20.09
C MET A 386 -11.42 11.06 -20.95
N LYS A 387 -12.08 12.21 -20.85
CA LYS A 387 -11.84 13.36 -21.72
C LYS A 387 -10.34 13.67 -21.81
N ASP A 388 -9.81 13.75 -23.03
CA ASP A 388 -8.42 14.09 -23.36
C ASP A 388 -7.36 13.06 -22.82
N GLY A 389 -7.76 11.82 -22.50
CA GLY A 389 -6.85 10.80 -21.96
C GLY A 389 -6.36 11.08 -20.54
N GLY A 390 -5.22 10.48 -20.14
CA GLY A 390 -4.60 10.73 -18.83
C GLY A 390 -5.43 10.26 -17.62
N TYR A 391 -6.34 9.30 -17.82
CA TYR A 391 -7.12 8.69 -16.76
C TYR A 391 -6.98 7.16 -16.80
N ILE A 392 -6.83 6.55 -15.63
CA ILE A 392 -6.83 5.10 -15.43
C ILE A 392 -7.97 4.76 -14.46
N PHE A 393 -8.86 3.86 -14.88
CA PHE A 393 -9.98 3.46 -14.03
C PHE A 393 -9.48 2.63 -12.84
N ARG A 394 -9.86 3.08 -11.66
CA ARG A 394 -9.68 2.39 -10.39
C ARG A 394 -10.87 2.73 -9.49
N LEU A 395 -11.32 1.80 -8.68
CA LEU A 395 -12.28 2.10 -7.61
C LEU A 395 -11.55 2.72 -6.42
N SER A 396 -12.23 3.61 -5.70
CA SER A 396 -11.68 4.31 -4.55
C SER A 396 -11.15 3.32 -3.48
N ALA A 397 -12.00 2.46 -2.97
CA ALA A 397 -11.64 1.45 -1.95
C ALA A 397 -11.57 0.00 -2.49
N GLY A 398 -11.44 -0.18 -3.82
CA GLY A 398 -11.44 -1.51 -4.44
C GLY A 398 -12.83 -2.15 -4.52
N ILE A 399 -12.86 -3.46 -4.75
CA ILE A 399 -14.12 -4.23 -4.95
C ILE A 399 -14.46 -5.14 -3.77
N ASN A 400 -13.92 -4.85 -2.59
CA ASN A 400 -14.18 -5.65 -1.39
C ASN A 400 -15.65 -5.58 -1.00
N GLY A 401 -16.29 -6.74 -0.78
CA GLY A 401 -17.72 -6.84 -0.46
C GLY A 401 -18.67 -6.49 -1.62
N ALA A 402 -18.16 -6.29 -2.83
CA ALA A 402 -18.99 -6.00 -4.01
C ALA A 402 -19.85 -7.21 -4.41
N LYS A 403 -21.05 -6.92 -4.95
CA LYS A 403 -21.87 -7.95 -5.58
C LYS A 403 -21.27 -8.34 -6.94
N GLU A 404 -21.21 -9.65 -7.22
CA GLU A 404 -20.64 -10.16 -8.48
C GLU A 404 -21.35 -9.55 -9.70
N GLU A 405 -22.68 -9.46 -9.68
CA GLU A 405 -23.48 -8.86 -10.76
C GLU A 405 -23.10 -7.40 -11.07
N ASN A 406 -22.69 -6.63 -10.04
CA ASN A 406 -22.25 -5.25 -10.18
C ASN A 406 -20.83 -5.19 -10.76
N VAL A 407 -19.95 -6.09 -10.34
CA VAL A 407 -18.58 -6.22 -10.89
C VAL A 407 -18.65 -6.62 -12.36
N ASP A 408 -19.47 -7.61 -12.72
CA ASP A 408 -19.70 -8.04 -14.09
C ASP A 408 -20.18 -6.87 -14.96
N ARG A 409 -21.17 -6.11 -14.49
CA ARG A 409 -21.69 -4.94 -15.21
C ARG A 409 -20.63 -3.85 -15.37
N MET A 410 -19.88 -3.57 -14.31
CA MET A 410 -18.79 -2.58 -14.34
C MET A 410 -17.74 -2.92 -15.40
N PHE A 411 -17.20 -4.15 -15.37
CA PHE A 411 -16.19 -4.56 -16.36
C PHE A 411 -16.75 -4.57 -17.79
N LYS A 412 -18.01 -5.00 -17.97
CA LYS A 412 -18.67 -4.92 -19.27
C LYS A 412 -18.72 -3.48 -19.79
N VAL A 413 -19.11 -2.52 -18.95
CA VAL A 413 -19.13 -1.10 -19.33
C VAL A 413 -17.73 -0.58 -19.65
N LEU A 414 -16.72 -0.91 -18.84
CA LEU A 414 -15.34 -0.49 -19.08
C LEU A 414 -14.78 -0.99 -20.43
N HIS A 415 -15.11 -2.23 -20.81
CA HIS A 415 -14.64 -2.81 -22.08
C HIS A 415 -15.45 -2.32 -23.30
N ASP A 416 -16.75 -2.11 -23.16
CA ASP A 416 -17.63 -1.75 -24.26
C ASP A 416 -17.71 -0.23 -24.49
N TYR A 417 -17.90 0.52 -23.41
CA TYR A 417 -18.10 1.98 -23.43
C TYR A 417 -16.80 2.77 -23.20
N GLY A 418 -15.82 2.20 -22.50
CA GLY A 418 -14.57 2.84 -22.17
C GLY A 418 -13.58 3.03 -23.33
N LYS A 419 -14.01 2.98 -24.59
CA LYS A 419 -13.19 3.17 -25.81
C LYS A 419 -13.13 4.66 -26.14
N TYR A 420 -11.95 5.14 -26.56
CA TYR A 420 -11.76 6.51 -26.98
C TYR A 420 -12.16 6.74 -28.43
#